data_ca50a8bec85346a9e9f3a4ad865d7bc0
#
_entry.id   ca50a8bec85346a9e9f3a4ad865d7bc0
#
_cell.length_a   1.000
_cell.length_b   1.000
_cell.length_c   1.000
_cell.angle_alpha   90.00
_cell.angle_beta   90.00
_cell.angle_gamma   90.00
#
_symmetry.space_group_name_H-M   'P 1'
#
loop_
_entity.id
_entity.type
_entity.pdbx_description
1 polymer ?
#
loop_
_entity_poly.entity_id
_entity_poly.type
_entity_poly.pdbx_seq_one_letter_code
_entity_poly.pdbx_strand_id
1 'polypeptide(L)'
;MSNKEKHNDKKEQMKEEKIENQEIQDLPETEEPQPETEATEADKVQEMGEKLAELNDKYLRLYSEYENYRKRTNLEKADLLINGSREMMKAILPVIDDFERALAATEDEGVKLIYNKMLKILEQKGLKAMEVKGEKFDENLHEAITRIPAAEESLKGTVVDVVEKGYYLNDKVLRYAKVVVAF
;
A
#
# COMPACT_ATOMS: atom_id res chain seq x y z
N MET A 1 -9.78 25.97 -29.46
CA MET A 1 -8.80 25.03 -28.92
C MET A 1 -8.15 24.17 -30.01
N SER A 2 -7.68 24.75 -31.11
CA SER A 2 -7.20 23.96 -32.28
C SER A 2 -5.86 24.41 -32.88
N ASN A 3 -5.15 25.36 -32.26
CA ASN A 3 -3.92 25.90 -32.85
C ASN A 3 -2.65 25.64 -32.00
N LYS A 4 -2.79 25.14 -30.79
CA LYS A 4 -1.65 24.76 -29.92
C LYS A 4 -1.19 23.31 -30.12
N GLU A 5 -2.09 22.40 -30.45
CA GLU A 5 -1.76 20.98 -30.66
C GLU A 5 -0.98 20.79 -31.96
N LYS A 6 -1.37 21.48 -33.06
CA LYS A 6 -0.63 21.40 -34.33
C LYS A 6 0.78 22.00 -34.32
N HIS A 7 1.11 22.82 -33.31
CA HIS A 7 2.45 23.42 -33.18
C HIS A 7 3.42 22.54 -32.38
N ASN A 8 2.86 21.65 -31.53
CA ASN A 8 3.67 20.70 -30.74
C ASN A 8 4.10 19.49 -31.58
N ASP A 9 3.18 18.93 -32.37
CA ASP A 9 3.48 17.80 -33.27
C ASP A 9 4.52 18.16 -34.33
N LYS A 10 4.53 19.40 -34.81
CA LYS A 10 5.52 19.88 -35.76
C LYS A 10 6.92 20.07 -35.14
N LYS A 11 7.00 20.34 -33.83
CA LYS A 11 8.27 20.45 -33.11
C LYS A 11 8.88 19.10 -32.74
N GLU A 12 8.08 18.08 -32.52
CA GLU A 12 8.54 16.71 -32.28
C GLU A 12 9.05 16.08 -33.59
N GLN A 13 8.33 16.22 -34.67
CA GLN A 13 8.78 15.72 -36.01
C GLN A 13 10.08 16.39 -36.47
N MET A 14 10.27 17.69 -36.22
CA MET A 14 11.54 18.38 -36.56
C MET A 14 12.71 18.00 -35.63
N LYS A 15 12.44 17.42 -34.44
CA LYS A 15 13.48 16.88 -33.55
C LYS A 15 13.92 15.48 -33.98
N GLU A 16 12.98 14.63 -34.40
CA GLU A 16 13.26 13.30 -34.92
C GLU A 16 14.05 13.37 -36.24
N GLU A 17 13.66 14.25 -37.17
CA GLU A 17 14.42 14.47 -38.41
C GLU A 17 15.84 15.04 -38.18
N LYS A 18 16.07 15.79 -37.08
CA LYS A 18 17.42 16.29 -36.74
C LYS A 18 18.32 15.24 -36.11
N ILE A 19 17.74 14.26 -35.42
CA ILE A 19 18.50 13.14 -34.82
C ILE A 19 18.91 12.17 -35.91
N GLU A 20 18.03 11.87 -36.89
CA GLU A 20 18.31 10.98 -38.00
C GLU A 20 19.39 11.53 -38.97
N ASN A 21 19.47 12.85 -39.13
CA ASN A 21 20.49 13.49 -39.96
C ASN A 21 21.84 13.73 -39.26
N GLN A 22 21.96 13.58 -37.94
CA GLN A 22 23.24 13.68 -37.22
C GLN A 22 23.99 12.34 -37.14
N GLU A 23 23.30 11.21 -37.25
CA GLU A 23 23.93 9.88 -37.23
C GLU A 23 24.60 9.49 -38.59
N ILE A 24 24.40 10.27 -39.66
CA ILE A 24 24.93 9.95 -40.98
C ILE A 24 26.29 10.66 -41.26
N GLN A 25 26.77 11.56 -40.38
CA GLN A 25 27.98 12.36 -40.65
C GLN A 25 29.24 11.93 -39.88
N ASP A 26 29.18 10.89 -39.05
CA ASP A 26 30.35 10.34 -38.34
C ASP A 26 30.66 8.91 -38.81
N LEU A 27 30.93 8.76 -40.12
CA LEU A 27 31.63 7.57 -40.63
C LEU A 27 33.12 7.85 -40.58
N PRO A 28 33.93 7.13 -39.80
CA PRO A 28 35.37 7.25 -39.85
C PRO A 28 35.90 6.74 -41.21
N GLU A 29 36.87 7.49 -41.74
CA GLU A 29 37.59 7.17 -42.95
C GLU A 29 38.09 5.72 -42.94
N THR A 30 37.96 5.10 -44.09
CA THR A 30 38.45 3.78 -44.47
C THR A 30 39.91 3.57 -44.08
N GLU A 31 40.15 2.86 -42.95
CA GLU A 31 41.41 2.15 -42.75
C GLU A 31 41.38 0.89 -43.61
N GLU A 32 42.47 0.67 -44.39
CA GLU A 32 42.66 -0.50 -45.23
C GLU A 32 42.55 -1.80 -44.44
N PRO A 33 41.95 -2.86 -45.00
CA PRO A 33 41.76 -4.11 -44.29
C PRO A 33 43.09 -4.80 -44.02
N GLN A 34 43.53 -4.82 -42.76
CA GLN A 34 44.51 -5.83 -42.33
C GLN A 34 43.85 -7.22 -42.47
N PRO A 35 44.59 -8.26 -42.85
CA PRO A 35 44.00 -9.57 -43.05
C PRO A 35 43.51 -10.14 -41.70
N GLU A 36 42.25 -9.91 -41.41
CA GLU A 36 41.56 -10.65 -40.35
C GLU A 36 41.52 -12.11 -40.79
N THR A 37 42.10 -12.96 -39.94
CA THR A 37 41.96 -14.42 -40.05
C THR A 37 40.50 -14.76 -40.26
N GLU A 38 40.22 -15.38 -41.43
CA GLU A 38 38.89 -15.82 -41.86
C GLU A 38 38.27 -16.75 -40.80
N ALA A 39 37.57 -16.16 -39.84
CA ALA A 39 36.61 -16.91 -39.07
C ALA A 39 35.58 -17.46 -40.05
N THR A 40 35.50 -18.76 -40.19
CA THR A 40 34.60 -19.41 -41.15
C THR A 40 33.17 -18.94 -40.91
N GLU A 41 32.35 -18.88 -41.95
CA GLU A 41 30.91 -18.51 -41.77
C GLU A 41 30.23 -19.36 -40.71
N ALA A 42 30.69 -20.56 -40.50
CA ALA A 42 30.26 -21.47 -39.45
C ALA A 42 30.55 -20.92 -38.03
N ASP A 43 31.72 -20.34 -37.79
CA ASP A 43 32.12 -19.77 -36.50
C ASP A 43 31.26 -18.53 -36.14
N LYS A 44 30.94 -17.69 -37.14
CA LYS A 44 30.06 -16.53 -37.01
C LYS A 44 28.62 -16.94 -36.69
N VAL A 45 28.11 -18.00 -37.30
CA VAL A 45 26.78 -18.55 -37.04
C VAL A 45 26.71 -19.12 -35.64
N GLN A 46 27.75 -19.81 -35.18
CA GLN A 46 27.81 -20.35 -33.81
C GLN A 46 27.84 -19.23 -32.78
N GLU A 47 28.67 -18.21 -32.95
CA GLU A 47 28.75 -17.05 -32.06
C GLU A 47 27.40 -16.28 -31.97
N MET A 48 26.72 -16.12 -33.11
CA MET A 48 25.38 -15.53 -33.14
C MET A 48 24.36 -16.41 -32.40
N GLY A 49 24.46 -17.74 -32.52
CA GLY A 49 23.63 -18.69 -31.82
C GLY A 49 23.80 -18.59 -30.30
N GLU A 50 25.04 -18.51 -29.82
CA GLU A 50 25.36 -18.34 -28.41
C GLU A 50 24.84 -17.00 -27.84
N LYS A 51 25.03 -15.90 -28.59
CA LYS A 51 24.51 -14.57 -28.24
C LYS A 51 22.97 -14.57 -28.17
N LEU A 52 22.30 -15.24 -29.11
CA LEU A 52 20.85 -15.39 -29.10
C LEU A 52 20.36 -16.18 -27.86
N ALA A 53 21.04 -17.28 -27.53
CA ALA A 53 20.72 -18.08 -26.35
C ALA A 53 20.89 -17.25 -25.06
N GLU A 54 22.01 -16.55 -24.92
CA GLU A 54 22.27 -15.68 -23.77
C GLU A 54 21.23 -14.55 -23.63
N LEU A 55 20.87 -13.91 -24.77
CA LEU A 55 19.85 -12.87 -24.81
C LEU A 55 18.47 -13.41 -24.43
N ASN A 56 18.14 -14.62 -24.89
CA ASN A 56 16.87 -15.27 -24.58
C ASN A 56 16.79 -15.62 -23.09
N ASP A 57 17.87 -16.13 -22.49
CA ASP A 57 17.93 -16.40 -21.07
C ASP A 57 17.79 -15.11 -20.22
N LYS A 58 18.48 -14.04 -20.63
CA LYS A 58 18.32 -12.72 -20.00
C LYS A 58 16.89 -12.20 -20.12
N TYR A 59 16.27 -12.36 -21.29
CA TYR A 59 14.88 -11.97 -21.52
C TYR A 59 13.91 -12.75 -20.61
N LEU A 60 14.04 -14.08 -20.57
CA LEU A 60 13.19 -14.93 -19.75
C LEU A 60 13.32 -14.60 -18.26
N ARG A 61 14.55 -14.36 -17.79
CA ARG A 61 14.79 -13.93 -16.40
C ARG A 61 14.14 -12.58 -16.14
N LEU A 62 14.37 -11.58 -17.00
CA LEU A 62 13.80 -10.24 -16.86
C LEU A 62 12.27 -10.29 -16.90
N TYR A 63 11.71 -11.10 -17.78
CA TYR A 63 10.26 -11.30 -17.86
C TYR A 63 9.68 -11.87 -16.56
N SER A 64 10.35 -12.88 -16.00
CA SER A 64 9.95 -13.47 -14.71
C SER A 64 10.05 -12.46 -13.55
N GLU A 65 11.13 -11.66 -13.51
CA GLU A 65 11.30 -10.59 -12.53
C GLU A 65 10.22 -9.51 -12.68
N TYR A 66 9.88 -9.13 -13.92
CA TYR A 66 8.83 -8.17 -14.21
C TYR A 66 7.45 -8.66 -13.76
N GLU A 67 7.10 -9.93 -14.04
CA GLU A 67 5.83 -10.51 -13.57
C GLU A 67 5.74 -10.54 -12.04
N ASN A 68 6.83 -10.90 -11.36
CA ASN A 68 6.90 -10.89 -9.91
C ASN A 68 6.76 -9.46 -9.35
N TYR A 69 7.46 -8.49 -9.97
CA TYR A 69 7.35 -7.08 -9.62
C TYR A 69 5.92 -6.57 -9.80
N ARG A 70 5.29 -6.88 -10.92
CA ARG A 70 3.90 -6.49 -11.22
C ARG A 70 2.91 -7.04 -10.20
N LYS A 71 3.05 -8.33 -9.84
CA LYS A 71 2.21 -8.96 -8.80
C LYS A 71 2.39 -8.26 -7.46
N ARG A 72 3.64 -8.05 -7.04
CA ARG A 72 3.97 -7.37 -5.78
C ARG A 72 3.41 -5.95 -5.76
N THR A 73 3.65 -5.16 -6.80
CA THR A 73 3.18 -3.77 -6.88
C THR A 73 1.66 -3.66 -6.83
N ASN A 74 0.94 -4.61 -7.45
CA ASN A 74 -0.52 -4.63 -7.37
C ASN A 74 -1.02 -4.93 -5.95
N LEU A 75 -0.36 -5.84 -5.22
CA LEU A 75 -0.67 -6.11 -3.81
C LEU A 75 -0.36 -4.90 -2.92
N GLU A 76 0.80 -4.26 -3.10
CA GLU A 76 1.19 -3.05 -2.38
C GLU A 76 0.21 -1.90 -2.62
N LYS A 77 -0.23 -1.69 -3.88
CA LYS A 77 -1.26 -0.70 -4.22
C LYS A 77 -2.60 -0.98 -3.54
N ALA A 78 -3.04 -2.23 -3.53
CA ALA A 78 -4.26 -2.62 -2.84
C ALA A 78 -4.16 -2.38 -1.33
N ASP A 79 -3.03 -2.72 -0.73
CA ASP A 79 -2.78 -2.50 0.71
C ASP A 79 -2.71 -0.99 1.05
N LEU A 80 -2.09 -0.18 0.21
CA LEU A 80 -2.08 1.28 0.35
C LEU A 80 -3.48 1.89 0.27
N LEU A 81 -4.32 1.42 -0.64
CA LEU A 81 -5.71 1.90 -0.76
C LEU A 81 -6.54 1.54 0.48
N ILE A 82 -6.35 0.33 1.01
CA ILE A 82 -7.07 -0.15 2.19
C ILE A 82 -6.58 0.55 3.47
N ASN A 83 -5.28 0.74 3.62
CA ASN A 83 -4.67 1.26 4.85
C ASN A 83 -4.33 2.75 4.78
N GLY A 84 -4.47 3.42 3.63
CA GLY A 84 -4.11 4.84 3.46
C GLY A 84 -4.87 5.81 4.37
N SER A 85 -6.07 5.43 4.83
CA SER A 85 -6.86 6.20 5.79
C SER A 85 -6.54 5.88 7.27
N ARG A 86 -5.66 4.89 7.54
CA ARG A 86 -5.41 4.36 8.88
C ARG A 86 -4.94 5.45 9.87
N GLU A 87 -3.96 6.23 9.48
CA GLU A 87 -3.41 7.29 10.33
C GLU A 87 -4.44 8.38 10.63
N MET A 88 -5.22 8.77 9.62
CA MET A 88 -6.30 9.74 9.79
C MET A 88 -7.39 9.21 10.72
N MET A 89 -7.81 7.95 10.52
CA MET A 89 -8.79 7.30 11.38
C MET A 89 -8.30 7.22 12.83
N LYS A 90 -7.03 6.85 13.03
CA LYS A 90 -6.43 6.79 14.36
C LYS A 90 -6.40 8.16 15.05
N ALA A 91 -6.13 9.23 14.30
CA ALA A 91 -6.14 10.60 14.83
C ALA A 91 -7.55 11.10 15.22
N ILE A 92 -8.62 10.53 14.65
CA ILE A 92 -10.01 10.88 14.98
C ILE A 92 -10.50 10.16 16.24
N LEU A 93 -9.95 8.97 16.60
CA LEU A 93 -10.42 8.19 17.72
C LEU A 93 -10.50 8.96 19.05
N PRO A 94 -9.52 9.79 19.45
CA PRO A 94 -9.63 10.58 20.67
C PRO A 94 -10.84 11.53 20.67
N VAL A 95 -11.21 12.07 19.50
CA VAL A 95 -12.38 12.94 19.37
C VAL A 95 -13.68 12.13 19.58
N ILE A 96 -13.72 10.89 19.10
CA ILE A 96 -14.85 9.98 19.34
C ILE A 96 -14.97 9.70 20.85
N ASP A 97 -13.85 9.40 21.53
CA ASP A 97 -13.82 9.15 22.98
C ASP A 97 -14.30 10.38 23.77
N ASP A 98 -13.91 11.59 23.34
CA ASP A 98 -14.36 12.84 23.95
C ASP A 98 -15.87 13.07 23.77
N PHE A 99 -16.41 12.74 22.58
CA PHE A 99 -17.86 12.78 22.37
C PHE A 99 -18.61 11.77 23.26
N GLU A 100 -18.10 10.55 23.41
CA GLU A 100 -18.71 9.55 24.29
C GLU A 100 -18.72 10.02 25.74
N ARG A 101 -17.62 10.62 26.19
CA ARG A 101 -17.51 11.18 27.54
C ARG A 101 -18.44 12.36 27.75
N ALA A 102 -18.56 13.25 26.75
CA ALA A 102 -19.50 14.38 26.81
C ALA A 102 -20.96 13.92 26.87
N LEU A 103 -21.31 12.90 26.05
CA LEU A 103 -22.64 12.32 26.04
C LEU A 103 -22.99 11.57 27.36
N ALA A 104 -22.00 11.00 28.05
CA ALA A 104 -22.18 10.40 29.35
C ALA A 104 -22.44 11.46 30.45
N ALA A 105 -21.93 12.69 30.25
CA ALA A 105 -22.10 13.81 31.19
C ALA A 105 -23.34 14.67 30.90
N THR A 106 -23.83 14.70 29.65
CA THR A 106 -24.90 15.60 29.21
C THR A 106 -25.84 14.86 28.26
N GLU A 107 -27.14 14.83 28.57
CA GLU A 107 -28.16 14.24 27.69
C GLU A 107 -28.60 15.24 26.60
N ASP A 108 -27.65 15.69 25.76
CA ASP A 108 -27.94 16.56 24.60
C ASP A 108 -28.25 15.71 23.36
N GLU A 109 -29.52 15.71 22.97
CA GLU A 109 -29.99 14.98 21.77
C GLU A 109 -29.36 15.49 20.50
N GLY A 110 -29.01 16.77 20.39
CA GLY A 110 -28.37 17.35 19.22
C GLY A 110 -26.95 16.79 19.05
N VAL A 111 -26.17 16.75 20.13
CA VAL A 111 -24.83 16.16 20.14
C VAL A 111 -24.88 14.67 19.83
N LYS A 112 -25.86 13.95 20.39
CA LYS A 112 -26.06 12.52 20.12
C LYS A 112 -26.35 12.22 18.66
N LEU A 113 -27.16 13.04 18.00
CA LEU A 113 -27.47 12.89 16.58
C LEU A 113 -26.23 13.12 15.72
N ILE A 114 -25.40 14.13 16.03
CA ILE A 114 -24.15 14.41 15.33
C ILE A 114 -23.17 13.25 15.50
N TYR A 115 -22.99 12.78 16.74
CA TYR A 115 -22.14 11.64 17.07
C TYR A 115 -22.54 10.38 16.29
N ASN A 116 -23.82 10.01 16.33
CA ASN A 116 -24.33 8.85 15.62
C ASN A 116 -24.13 8.95 14.10
N LYS A 117 -24.34 10.15 13.53
CA LYS A 117 -24.07 10.40 12.12
C LYS A 117 -22.60 10.24 11.78
N MET A 118 -21.71 10.75 12.63
CA MET A 118 -20.27 10.61 12.47
C MET A 118 -19.84 9.13 12.51
N LEU A 119 -20.29 8.38 13.53
CA LEU A 119 -20.00 6.94 13.62
C LEU A 119 -20.48 6.19 12.38
N LYS A 120 -21.69 6.43 11.93
CA LYS A 120 -22.23 5.79 10.71
C LYS A 120 -21.39 6.05 9.47
N ILE A 121 -20.83 7.26 9.33
CA ILE A 121 -19.91 7.59 8.22
C ILE A 121 -18.59 6.81 8.37
N LEU A 122 -18.05 6.72 9.58
CA LEU A 122 -16.81 5.99 9.85
C LEU A 122 -16.99 4.48 9.65
N GLU A 123 -18.13 3.92 10.05
CA GLU A 123 -18.50 2.53 9.78
C GLU A 123 -18.54 2.22 8.28
N GLN A 124 -19.12 3.12 7.47
CA GLN A 124 -19.10 3.00 6.01
C GLN A 124 -17.68 3.03 5.42
N LYS A 125 -16.72 3.60 6.16
CA LYS A 125 -15.30 3.61 5.80
C LYS A 125 -14.51 2.44 6.38
N GLY A 126 -15.21 1.47 7.00
CA GLY A 126 -14.64 0.24 7.50
C GLY A 126 -14.20 0.27 8.97
N LEU A 127 -14.52 1.34 9.73
CA LEU A 127 -14.29 1.38 11.17
C LEU A 127 -15.35 0.51 11.87
N LYS A 128 -14.91 -0.39 12.77
CA LYS A 128 -15.81 -1.21 13.61
C LYS A 128 -15.35 -1.15 15.06
N ALA A 129 -16.25 -0.87 15.97
CA ALA A 129 -15.96 -0.94 17.40
C ALA A 129 -15.81 -2.40 17.86
N MET A 130 -14.93 -2.64 18.82
CA MET A 130 -14.79 -3.93 19.49
C MET A 130 -15.78 -4.03 20.63
N GLU A 131 -16.55 -5.11 20.66
CA GLU A 131 -17.41 -5.45 21.79
C GLU A 131 -16.66 -6.42 22.70
N VAL A 132 -15.97 -5.89 23.71
CA VAL A 132 -15.04 -6.68 24.54
C VAL A 132 -15.49 -6.85 25.97
N LYS A 133 -16.55 -6.15 26.40
CA LYS A 133 -17.05 -6.23 27.76
C LYS A 133 -17.65 -7.61 28.04
N GLY A 134 -17.14 -8.29 29.08
CA GLY A 134 -17.54 -9.66 29.43
C GLY A 134 -16.79 -10.76 28.67
N GLU A 135 -15.97 -10.42 27.70
CA GLU A 135 -15.14 -11.39 26.98
C GLU A 135 -13.86 -11.74 27.77
N LYS A 136 -13.20 -12.83 27.34
CA LYS A 136 -11.90 -13.19 27.89
C LYS A 136 -10.85 -12.19 27.38
N PHE A 137 -9.91 -11.85 28.27
CA PHE A 137 -8.79 -11.00 27.91
C PHE A 137 -7.91 -11.66 26.84
N ASP A 138 -7.63 -10.93 25.76
CA ASP A 138 -6.73 -11.33 24.68
C ASP A 138 -5.70 -10.20 24.48
N GLU A 139 -4.42 -10.55 24.64
CA GLU A 139 -3.29 -9.60 24.46
C GLU A 139 -3.19 -9.03 23.04
N ASN A 140 -3.75 -9.71 22.04
CA ASN A 140 -3.76 -9.22 20.65
C ASN A 140 -4.83 -8.16 20.36
N LEU A 141 -5.81 -8.02 21.26
CA LEU A 141 -6.96 -7.14 21.05
C LEU A 141 -7.10 -6.11 22.17
N HIS A 142 -6.61 -6.43 23.37
CA HIS A 142 -6.86 -5.68 24.60
C HIS A 142 -5.56 -5.22 25.24
N GLU A 143 -5.60 -4.02 25.82
CA GLU A 143 -4.56 -3.46 26.69
C GLU A 143 -5.12 -3.36 28.11
N ALA A 144 -4.64 -4.19 29.03
CA ALA A 144 -5.07 -4.16 30.43
C ALA A 144 -4.41 -2.97 31.17
N ILE A 145 -5.20 -1.96 31.52
CA ILE A 145 -4.72 -0.79 32.29
C ILE A 145 -4.74 -1.09 33.77
N THR A 146 -5.81 -1.75 34.25
CA THR A 146 -6.05 -2.02 35.67
C THR A 146 -6.55 -3.44 35.86
N ARG A 147 -6.15 -4.03 36.98
CA ARG A 147 -6.65 -5.33 37.43
C ARG A 147 -7.43 -5.15 38.72
N ILE A 148 -8.60 -5.78 38.78
CA ILE A 148 -9.45 -5.79 40.00
C ILE A 148 -9.67 -7.22 40.47
N PRO A 149 -9.87 -7.45 41.78
CA PRO A 149 -10.21 -8.78 42.28
C PRO A 149 -11.49 -9.28 41.62
N ALA A 150 -11.49 -10.53 41.16
CA ALA A 150 -12.68 -11.15 40.62
C ALA A 150 -13.75 -11.32 41.71
N ALA A 151 -14.97 -10.88 41.43
CA ALA A 151 -16.10 -11.11 42.34
C ALA A 151 -16.47 -12.60 42.42
N GLU A 152 -16.27 -13.33 41.34
CA GLU A 152 -16.46 -14.77 41.20
C GLU A 152 -15.30 -15.39 40.46
N GLU A 153 -14.98 -16.65 40.78
CA GLU A 153 -13.87 -17.36 40.15
C GLU A 153 -14.09 -17.59 38.64
N SER A 154 -15.35 -17.65 38.22
CA SER A 154 -15.79 -17.73 36.82
C SER A 154 -15.41 -16.50 35.99
N LEU A 155 -15.22 -15.35 36.62
CA LEU A 155 -14.92 -14.06 35.96
C LEU A 155 -13.41 -13.79 35.84
N LYS A 156 -12.55 -14.64 36.42
CA LYS A 156 -11.12 -14.48 36.30
C LYS A 156 -10.66 -14.48 34.85
N GLY A 157 -9.85 -13.49 34.49
CA GLY A 157 -9.34 -13.31 33.14
C GLY A 157 -10.35 -12.73 32.16
N THR A 158 -11.51 -12.22 32.65
CA THR A 158 -12.49 -11.53 31.79
C THR A 158 -12.37 -10.02 31.89
N VAL A 159 -12.80 -9.34 30.83
CA VAL A 159 -12.90 -7.88 30.78
C VAL A 159 -14.14 -7.43 31.55
N VAL A 160 -13.94 -6.74 32.67
CA VAL A 160 -15.01 -6.22 33.48
C VAL A 160 -15.56 -4.90 32.98
N ASP A 161 -14.66 -4.02 32.56
CA ASP A 161 -15.04 -2.72 32.04
C ASP A 161 -14.07 -2.23 30.94
N VAL A 162 -14.55 -1.27 30.14
CA VAL A 162 -13.83 -0.71 29.02
C VAL A 162 -13.61 0.78 29.24
N VAL A 163 -12.35 1.19 29.39
CA VAL A 163 -11.97 2.59 29.62
C VAL A 163 -11.93 3.36 28.31
N GLU A 164 -11.33 2.74 27.28
CA GLU A 164 -11.33 3.27 25.91
C GLU A 164 -11.67 2.13 24.95
N LYS A 165 -12.61 2.37 24.04
CA LYS A 165 -13.02 1.36 23.05
C LYS A 165 -11.92 1.03 22.08
N GLY A 166 -11.73 -0.25 21.79
CA GLY A 166 -10.92 -0.73 20.69
C GLY A 166 -11.65 -0.61 19.36
N TYR A 167 -10.91 -0.49 18.27
CA TYR A 167 -11.48 -0.38 16.93
C TYR A 167 -10.69 -1.21 15.92
N TYR A 168 -11.42 -1.82 15.00
CA TYR A 168 -10.89 -2.40 13.77
C TYR A 168 -11.05 -1.42 12.61
N LEU A 169 -10.15 -1.49 11.66
CA LEU A 169 -10.28 -0.86 10.34
C LEU A 169 -10.07 -1.95 9.28
N ASN A 170 -11.12 -2.28 8.51
CA ASN A 170 -11.05 -3.30 7.46
C ASN A 170 -10.44 -4.62 8.00
N ASP A 171 -10.94 -5.13 9.12
CA ASP A 171 -10.53 -6.36 9.81
C ASP A 171 -9.10 -6.38 10.41
N LYS A 172 -8.36 -5.26 10.34
CA LYS A 172 -7.08 -5.07 11.05
C LYS A 172 -7.29 -4.20 12.29
N VAL A 173 -6.66 -4.56 13.40
CA VAL A 173 -6.71 -3.75 14.63
C VAL A 173 -6.15 -2.36 14.37
N LEU A 174 -6.96 -1.34 14.58
CA LEU A 174 -6.58 0.07 14.48
C LEU A 174 -6.07 0.59 15.84
N ARG A 175 -6.80 0.27 16.92
CA ARG A 175 -6.47 0.58 18.30
C ARG A 175 -6.95 -0.54 19.22
N TYR A 176 -6.11 -0.96 20.16
CA TYR A 176 -6.48 -1.91 21.21
C TYR A 176 -7.54 -1.31 22.15
N ALA A 177 -8.43 -2.15 22.66
CA ALA A 177 -9.34 -1.72 23.71
C ALA A 177 -8.58 -1.61 25.04
N LYS A 178 -8.66 -0.46 25.70
CA LYS A 178 -8.13 -0.30 27.06
C LYS A 178 -9.15 -0.78 28.08
N VAL A 179 -8.80 -1.80 28.81
CA VAL A 179 -9.76 -2.57 29.61
C VAL A 179 -9.31 -2.74 31.05
N VAL A 180 -10.30 -2.99 31.90
CA VAL A 180 -10.13 -3.45 33.28
C VAL A 180 -10.43 -4.94 33.34
N VAL A 181 -9.47 -5.72 33.86
CA VAL A 181 -9.55 -7.19 33.89
C VAL A 181 -9.71 -7.70 35.28
N ALA A 182 -10.60 -8.70 35.49
CA ALA A 182 -10.70 -9.44 36.72
C ALA A 182 -9.58 -10.46 36.87
N PHE A 183 -8.97 -10.60 38.04
CA PHE A 183 -7.90 -11.59 38.30
C PHE A 183 -8.08 -12.31 39.64
#